data_c0aa2a58a5b4e34204ef17920e59e06a
#
_entry.id   c0aa2a58a5b4e34204ef17920e59e06a
#
_cell.length_a   1.000
_cell.length_b   1.000
_cell.length_c   1.000
_cell.angle_alpha   90.00
_cell.angle_beta   90.00
_cell.angle_gamma   90.00
#
_symmetry.space_group_name_H-M   'P 1'
#
loop_
_entity.id
_entity.type
_entity.pdbx_description
1 polymer ?
#
loop_
_entity_poly.entity_id
_entity_poly.type
_entity_poly.pdbx_seq_one_letter_code
_entity_poly.pdbx_strand_id
1 'polypeptide(L)'
;MVLADWWGRVTGNTGKREVFPSRFGEATVYAMPAEDGSLVRMLNVGAVLQSATYLDERWATCPFAYLRSFDHLFEATLPEAPDPLVVNRVLMLGGAGFAYPKQLLLEHPGVALDVVEIDPAMVQIARERFFLDRLEMQLAAEG
;
A
#
# COMPACT_ATOMS: atom_id res chain seq x y z
N MET A 1 0.97 -25.73 -8.92
CA MET A 1 1.96 -24.72 -9.40
C MET A 1 2.77 -24.26 -8.21
N VAL A 2 4.05 -24.65 -8.16
CA VAL A 2 4.90 -24.45 -6.98
C VAL A 2 5.39 -22.99 -6.98
N LEU A 3 5.40 -22.34 -5.82
CA LEU A 3 5.91 -20.97 -5.61
C LEU A 3 7.30 -20.72 -6.25
N ALA A 4 8.13 -21.74 -6.37
CA ALA A 4 9.46 -21.68 -7.00
C ALA A 4 9.41 -21.41 -8.52
N ASP A 5 8.41 -21.91 -9.24
CA ASP A 5 8.23 -21.66 -10.68
C ASP A 5 7.73 -20.24 -10.96
N TRP A 6 7.06 -19.63 -9.99
CA TRP A 6 6.63 -18.25 -10.05
C TRP A 6 7.83 -17.31 -9.92
N TRP A 7 8.75 -17.57 -8.97
CA TRP A 7 9.99 -16.82 -8.79
C TRP A 7 10.91 -16.85 -10.02
N GLY A 8 11.01 -18.00 -10.71
CA GLY A 8 11.84 -18.15 -11.91
C GLY A 8 11.36 -17.30 -13.10
N ARG A 9 10.05 -17.09 -13.23
CA ARG A 9 9.46 -16.24 -14.28
C ARG A 9 9.54 -14.75 -13.95
N VAL A 10 9.58 -14.40 -12.68
CA VAL A 10 9.66 -13.02 -12.16
C VAL A 10 11.08 -12.43 -12.29
N THR A 11 12.12 -13.27 -12.37
CA THR A 11 13.51 -12.81 -12.55
C THR A 11 13.85 -12.43 -14.00
N GLY A 12 12.93 -12.61 -14.95
CA GLY A 12 13.04 -12.18 -16.34
C GLY A 12 12.81 -10.70 -16.51
N ASN A 13 13.83 -9.90 -16.25
CA ASN A 13 14.02 -8.52 -16.77
C ASN A 13 12.86 -7.52 -16.57
N THR A 14 12.38 -7.34 -15.38
CA THR A 14 11.40 -6.30 -15.05
C THR A 14 12.01 -5.14 -14.26
N GLY A 15 12.97 -4.46 -14.86
CA GLY A 15 13.45 -3.20 -14.35
C GLY A 15 14.57 -3.29 -13.29
N LYS A 16 15.22 -2.18 -13.10
CA LYS A 16 16.29 -1.98 -12.13
C LYS A 16 15.77 -2.17 -10.71
N ARG A 17 16.42 -3.02 -9.93
CA ARG A 17 16.21 -3.09 -8.48
C ARG A 17 16.87 -1.89 -7.84
N GLU A 18 16.13 -1.17 -7.04
CA GLU A 18 16.62 -0.10 -6.20
C GLU A 18 16.73 -0.60 -4.77
N VAL A 19 17.82 -0.31 -4.10
CA VAL A 19 18.10 -0.75 -2.74
C VAL A 19 18.24 0.45 -1.84
N PHE A 20 17.57 0.39 -0.70
CA PHE A 20 17.55 1.43 0.31
C PHE A 20 17.93 0.82 1.67
N PRO A 21 18.80 1.49 2.46
CA PRO A 21 19.00 1.08 3.83
C PRO A 21 17.73 1.33 4.64
N SER A 22 17.35 0.37 5.47
CA SER A 22 16.21 0.50 6.38
C SER A 22 16.59 0.03 7.79
N ARG A 23 15.76 0.36 8.76
CA ARG A 23 15.98 -0.02 10.17
C ARG A 23 16.00 -1.53 10.38
N PHE A 24 15.26 -2.27 9.55
CA PHE A 24 15.06 -3.72 9.71
C PHE A 24 15.75 -4.55 8.64
N GLY A 25 16.72 -3.96 7.95
CA GLY A 25 17.50 -4.60 6.90
C GLY A 25 17.41 -3.84 5.59
N GLU A 26 17.85 -4.47 4.51
CA GLU A 26 17.84 -3.88 3.19
C GLU A 26 16.41 -3.86 2.62
N ALA A 27 15.93 -2.68 2.26
CA ALA A 27 14.69 -2.52 1.55
C ALA A 27 14.95 -2.52 0.03
N THR A 28 14.23 -3.34 -0.71
CA THR A 28 14.37 -3.48 -2.15
C THR A 28 13.07 -3.10 -2.84
N VAL A 29 13.16 -2.18 -3.79
CA VAL A 29 12.06 -1.75 -4.66
C VAL A 29 12.31 -2.23 -6.08
N TYR A 30 11.33 -2.87 -6.69
CA TYR A 30 11.39 -3.36 -8.08
C TYR A 30 9.99 -3.43 -8.69
N ALA A 31 9.91 -3.48 -10.01
CA ALA A 31 8.64 -3.67 -10.70
C ALA A 31 8.55 -5.08 -11.31
N MET A 32 7.34 -5.62 -11.35
CA MET A 32 7.05 -6.91 -11.98
C MET A 32 5.65 -6.90 -12.62
N PRO A 33 5.41 -7.75 -13.64
CA PRO A 33 4.10 -7.91 -14.20
C PRO A 33 3.17 -8.65 -13.22
N ALA A 34 1.93 -8.18 -13.10
CA ALA A 34 0.83 -8.91 -12.48
C ALA A 34 0.24 -9.95 -13.44
N GLU A 35 -0.73 -10.75 -12.98
CA GLU A 35 -1.38 -11.77 -13.80
C GLU A 35 -2.12 -11.20 -15.01
N ASP A 36 -2.67 -9.99 -14.88
CA ASP A 36 -3.36 -9.25 -15.95
C ASP A 36 -2.40 -8.51 -16.91
N GLY A 37 -1.08 -8.67 -16.72
CA GLY A 37 -0.05 -8.02 -17.52
C GLY A 37 0.26 -6.58 -17.12
N SER A 38 -0.45 -6.00 -16.17
CA SER A 38 -0.12 -4.68 -15.61
C SER A 38 1.19 -4.72 -14.83
N LEU A 39 1.84 -3.56 -14.66
CA LEU A 39 3.04 -3.47 -13.84
C LEU A 39 2.68 -3.11 -12.40
N VAL A 40 3.27 -3.85 -11.47
CA VAL A 40 3.17 -3.61 -10.03
C VAL A 40 4.55 -3.36 -9.47
N ARG A 41 4.70 -2.28 -8.71
CA ARG A 41 5.90 -2.00 -7.95
C ARG A 41 5.80 -2.68 -6.58
N MET A 42 6.85 -3.39 -6.22
CA MET A 42 6.96 -4.18 -4.99
C MET A 42 7.96 -3.53 -4.06
N LEU A 43 7.73 -3.64 -2.76
CA LEU A 43 8.65 -3.26 -1.69
C LEU A 43 8.87 -4.47 -0.79
N ASN A 44 10.10 -4.92 -0.70
CA ASN A 44 10.52 -5.96 0.23
C ASN A 44 11.49 -5.39 1.26
N VAL A 45 11.46 -5.93 2.49
CA VAL A 45 12.55 -5.78 3.46
C VAL A 45 13.11 -7.17 3.73
N GLY A 46 14.36 -7.38 3.35
CA GLY A 46 14.91 -8.72 3.23
C GLY A 46 14.06 -9.62 2.32
N ALA A 47 13.61 -10.75 2.81
CA ALA A 47 12.76 -11.69 2.06
C ALA A 47 11.25 -11.42 2.22
N VAL A 48 10.85 -10.43 3.01
CA VAL A 48 9.45 -10.20 3.35
C VAL A 48 8.86 -9.09 2.47
N LEU A 49 7.77 -9.41 1.76
CA LEU A 49 6.99 -8.42 1.02
C LEU A 49 6.26 -7.50 2.00
N GLN A 50 6.55 -6.20 1.92
CA GLN A 50 5.99 -5.18 2.80
C GLN A 50 4.86 -4.40 2.13
N SER A 51 4.98 -4.12 0.84
CA SER A 51 3.98 -3.32 0.12
C SER A 51 4.05 -3.53 -1.38
N ALA A 52 2.97 -3.13 -2.06
CA ALA A 52 2.92 -3.07 -3.51
C ALA A 52 2.02 -1.92 -3.97
N THR A 53 2.21 -1.46 -5.22
CA THR A 53 1.36 -0.46 -5.87
C THR A 53 1.31 -0.70 -7.37
N TYR A 54 0.16 -0.51 -7.98
CA TYR A 54 0.04 -0.49 -9.44
C TYR A 54 0.76 0.74 -10.02
N LEU A 55 1.33 0.58 -11.22
CA LEU A 55 2.03 1.66 -11.94
C LEU A 55 1.17 2.28 -13.05
N ASP A 56 -0.12 2.08 -12.99
CA ASP A 56 -1.14 2.60 -13.91
C ASP A 56 -2.15 3.49 -13.16
N GLU A 57 -3.33 3.71 -13.74
CA GLU A 57 -4.41 4.50 -13.15
C GLU A 57 -4.91 3.97 -11.81
N ARG A 58 -4.64 2.70 -11.50
CA ARG A 58 -4.98 2.06 -10.22
C ARG A 58 -3.95 2.33 -9.10
N TRP A 59 -3.07 3.31 -9.27
CA TRP A 59 -1.97 3.62 -8.34
C TRP A 59 -2.41 3.77 -6.87
N ALA A 60 -3.65 4.15 -6.63
CA ALA A 60 -4.21 4.28 -5.29
C ALA A 60 -4.88 3.00 -4.78
N THR A 61 -5.25 2.08 -5.67
CA THR A 61 -5.87 0.81 -5.29
C THR A 61 -4.86 -0.09 -4.57
N CYS A 62 -5.25 -0.61 -3.42
CA CYS A 62 -4.44 -1.55 -2.65
C CYS A 62 -4.41 -2.92 -3.34
N PRO A 63 -3.25 -3.46 -3.73
CA PRO A 63 -3.17 -4.77 -4.39
C PRO A 63 -3.49 -5.96 -3.46
N PHE A 64 -3.48 -5.75 -2.15
CA PHE A 64 -3.61 -6.83 -1.17
C PHE A 64 -5.06 -6.99 -0.70
N ALA A 65 -5.67 -8.14 -1.03
CA ALA A 65 -7.04 -8.43 -0.63
C ALA A 65 -7.24 -8.43 0.89
N TYR A 66 -6.25 -8.91 1.66
CA TYR A 66 -6.35 -8.92 3.12
C TYR A 66 -6.36 -7.52 3.74
N LEU A 67 -5.67 -6.56 3.16
CA LEU A 67 -5.73 -5.15 3.62
C LEU A 67 -7.07 -4.51 3.26
N ARG A 68 -7.61 -4.82 2.08
CA ARG A 68 -8.95 -4.32 1.69
C ARG A 68 -10.06 -4.87 2.58
N SER A 69 -9.84 -5.99 3.29
CA SER A 69 -10.84 -6.47 4.25
C SER A 69 -11.07 -5.53 5.43
N PHE A 70 -10.19 -4.56 5.67
CA PHE A 70 -10.44 -3.49 6.65
C PHE A 70 -11.60 -2.58 6.26
N ASP A 71 -11.99 -2.54 4.98
CA ASP A 71 -13.14 -1.75 4.51
C ASP A 71 -14.45 -2.23 5.14
N HIS A 72 -14.53 -3.50 5.59
CA HIS A 72 -15.68 -3.98 6.35
C HIS A 72 -15.96 -3.20 7.64
N LEU A 73 -14.98 -2.43 8.14
CA LEU A 73 -15.20 -1.54 9.27
C LEU A 73 -16.28 -0.48 8.97
N PHE A 74 -16.39 -0.03 7.73
CA PHE A 74 -17.36 0.98 7.30
C PHE A 74 -18.77 0.40 7.12
N GLU A 75 -18.90 -0.93 7.07
CA GLU A 75 -20.16 -1.65 6.98
C GLU A 75 -20.57 -2.25 8.32
N ALA A 76 -19.68 -2.20 9.34
CA ALA A 76 -19.92 -2.81 10.63
C ALA A 76 -21.06 -2.12 11.38
N THR A 77 -21.87 -2.93 12.05
CA THR A 77 -22.97 -2.49 12.93
C THR A 77 -22.73 -3.03 14.34
N LEU A 78 -23.33 -2.39 15.32
CA LEU A 78 -23.38 -2.90 16.70
C LEU A 78 -24.77 -3.49 17.00
N PRO A 79 -24.88 -4.49 17.90
CA PRO A 79 -26.16 -5.06 18.27
C PRO A 79 -27.18 -4.02 18.78
N GLU A 80 -26.69 -2.99 19.46
CA GLU A 80 -27.50 -1.91 20.05
C GLU A 80 -27.71 -0.73 19.06
N ALA A 81 -26.99 -0.71 17.93
CA ALA A 81 -27.07 0.33 16.91
C ALA A 81 -26.98 -0.31 15.51
N PRO A 82 -28.14 -0.61 14.89
CA PRO A 82 -28.20 -1.35 13.62
C PRO A 82 -27.69 -0.54 12.42
N ASP A 83 -27.52 0.77 12.56
CA ASP A 83 -26.92 1.59 11.52
C ASP A 83 -25.39 1.37 11.45
N PRO A 84 -24.77 1.48 10.26
CA PRO A 84 -23.34 1.38 10.12
C PRO A 84 -22.58 2.35 11.03
N LEU A 85 -21.42 1.91 11.53
CA LEU A 85 -20.56 2.75 12.35
C LEU A 85 -20.08 3.97 11.55
N VAL A 86 -20.16 5.15 12.16
CA VAL A 86 -19.59 6.36 11.59
C VAL A 86 -18.10 6.40 11.93
N VAL A 87 -17.26 6.11 10.96
CA VAL A 87 -15.79 6.14 11.12
C VAL A 87 -15.29 7.49 10.64
N ASN A 88 -14.89 8.36 11.58
CA ASN A 88 -14.37 9.69 11.28
C ASN A 88 -12.85 9.77 11.35
N ARG A 89 -12.22 8.85 12.08
CA ARG A 89 -10.78 8.83 12.27
C ARG A 89 -10.24 7.41 12.41
N VAL A 90 -9.13 7.14 11.76
CA VAL A 90 -8.43 5.86 11.78
C VAL A 90 -7.00 6.08 12.24
N LEU A 91 -6.51 5.23 13.14
CA LEU A 91 -5.08 5.12 13.47
C LEU A 91 -4.56 3.82 12.88
N MET A 92 -3.56 3.92 12.02
CA MET A 92 -2.87 2.79 11.43
C MET A 92 -1.45 2.65 12.00
N LEU A 93 -1.11 1.46 12.46
CA LEU A 93 0.24 1.14 12.95
C LEU A 93 1.01 0.39 11.86
N GLY A 94 2.02 1.06 11.29
CA GLY A 94 2.79 0.61 10.14
C GLY A 94 2.18 1.11 8.82
N GLY A 95 2.99 1.77 8.02
CA GLY A 95 2.60 2.31 6.71
C GLY A 95 3.23 1.57 5.54
N ALA A 96 4.46 1.14 5.70
CA ALA A 96 5.31 0.58 4.64
C ALA A 96 5.25 1.45 3.35
N GLY A 97 4.71 0.93 2.25
CA GLY A 97 4.48 1.67 1.01
C GLY A 97 3.14 2.40 0.95
N PHE A 98 2.40 2.52 2.04
CA PHE A 98 1.13 3.23 2.16
C PHE A 98 0.07 2.75 1.15
N ALA A 99 0.04 1.45 0.84
CA ALA A 99 -0.89 0.89 -0.13
C ALA A 99 -2.35 1.08 0.28
N TYR A 100 -2.73 0.62 1.49
CA TYR A 100 -4.09 0.76 2.01
C TYR A 100 -4.43 2.21 2.41
N PRO A 101 -3.57 3.01 3.04
CA PRO A 101 -3.82 4.42 3.30
C PRO A 101 -4.28 5.21 2.08
N LYS A 102 -3.69 4.97 0.90
CA LYS A 102 -4.08 5.65 -0.34
C LYS A 102 -5.51 5.32 -0.74
N GLN A 103 -5.86 4.03 -0.75
CA GLN A 103 -7.21 3.60 -1.06
C GLN A 103 -8.23 4.16 -0.08
N LEU A 104 -7.98 3.99 1.23
CA LEU A 104 -8.89 4.43 2.27
C LEU A 104 -9.24 5.91 2.15
N LEU A 105 -8.24 6.78 1.98
CA LEU A 105 -8.47 8.22 1.93
C LEU A 105 -9.20 8.69 0.67
N LEU A 106 -9.03 8.00 -0.45
CA LEU A 106 -9.74 8.33 -1.70
C LEU A 106 -11.14 7.73 -1.77
N GLU A 107 -11.38 6.57 -1.15
CA GLU A 107 -12.70 5.93 -1.11
C GLU A 107 -13.60 6.48 0.00
N HIS A 108 -13.00 6.99 1.08
CA HIS A 108 -13.73 7.53 2.25
C HIS A 108 -13.33 8.99 2.51
N PRO A 109 -13.74 9.93 1.64
CA PRO A 109 -13.45 11.34 1.84
C PRO A 109 -14.07 11.83 3.15
N GLY A 110 -13.29 12.56 3.95
CA GLY A 110 -13.69 13.04 5.28
C GLY A 110 -13.22 12.18 6.45
N VAL A 111 -12.65 11.00 6.20
CA VAL A 111 -11.95 10.23 7.24
C VAL A 111 -10.58 10.84 7.48
N ALA A 112 -10.27 11.16 8.74
CA ALA A 112 -8.92 11.52 9.14
C ALA A 112 -8.10 10.24 9.39
N LEU A 113 -6.91 10.16 8.81
CA LEU A 113 -6.01 9.01 8.97
C LEU A 113 -4.68 9.44 9.59
N ASP A 114 -4.35 8.85 10.72
CA ASP A 114 -3.02 8.93 11.31
C ASP A 114 -2.27 7.62 11.02
N VAL A 115 -1.09 7.71 10.43
CA VAL A 115 -0.21 6.55 10.20
C VAL A 115 1.04 6.70 11.03
N VAL A 116 1.31 5.73 11.91
CA VAL A 116 2.54 5.66 12.70
C VAL A 116 3.48 4.65 12.05
N GLU A 117 4.55 5.14 11.43
CA GLU A 117 5.59 4.31 10.82
C GLU A 117 6.88 4.42 11.62
N ILE A 118 7.43 3.29 12.04
CA ILE A 118 8.62 3.24 12.91
C ILE A 118 9.92 3.46 12.12
N ASP A 119 9.88 3.20 10.80
CA ASP A 119 11.05 3.31 9.94
C ASP A 119 10.91 4.52 8.99
N PRO A 120 11.64 5.60 9.23
CA PRO A 120 11.59 6.78 8.36
C PRO A 120 11.99 6.48 6.91
N ALA A 121 12.79 5.44 6.68
CA ALA A 121 13.14 5.02 5.33
C ALA A 121 11.91 4.52 4.55
N MET A 122 10.96 3.86 5.23
CA MET A 122 9.70 3.45 4.60
C MET A 122 8.88 4.65 4.14
N VAL A 123 8.78 5.69 4.97
CA VAL A 123 8.08 6.94 4.59
C VAL A 123 8.75 7.59 3.37
N GLN A 124 10.07 7.66 3.35
CA GLN A 124 10.81 8.21 2.20
C GLN A 124 10.55 7.39 0.93
N ILE A 125 10.65 6.07 1.01
CA ILE A 125 10.38 5.16 -0.12
C ILE A 125 8.92 5.33 -0.60
N ALA A 126 7.96 5.44 0.33
CA ALA A 126 6.56 5.64 0.00
C ALA A 126 6.34 6.94 -0.79
N ARG A 127 6.97 8.03 -0.37
CA ARG A 127 6.93 9.32 -1.08
C ARG A 127 7.51 9.21 -2.48
N GLU A 128 8.72 8.71 -2.58
CA GLU A 128 9.49 8.71 -3.84
C GLU A 128 9.03 7.64 -4.83
N ARG A 129 8.50 6.50 -4.37
CA ARG A 129 8.26 5.31 -5.20
C ARG A 129 6.83 4.78 -5.16
N PHE A 130 6.04 5.10 -4.12
CA PHE A 130 4.70 4.54 -3.93
C PHE A 130 3.59 5.60 -3.95
N PHE A 131 3.85 6.75 -4.56
CA PHE A 131 2.87 7.80 -4.82
C PHE A 131 2.26 8.47 -3.56
N LEU A 132 2.95 8.42 -2.41
CA LEU A 132 2.46 9.09 -1.21
C LEU A 132 2.41 10.62 -1.41
N ASP A 133 3.43 11.23 -2.02
CA ASP A 133 3.43 12.66 -2.34
C ASP A 133 2.28 13.03 -3.30
N ARG A 134 1.99 12.16 -4.29
CA ARG A 134 0.84 12.37 -5.19
C ARG A 134 -0.48 12.39 -4.43
N LEU A 135 -0.67 11.47 -3.48
CA LEU A 135 -1.85 11.43 -2.62
C LEU A 135 -2.00 12.74 -1.83
N GLU A 136 -0.93 13.16 -1.15
CA GLU A 136 -0.94 14.37 -0.33
C GLU A 136 -1.26 15.61 -1.16
N MET A 137 -0.70 15.72 -2.36
CA MET A 137 -0.99 16.81 -3.30
C MET A 137 -2.45 16.79 -3.77
N GLN A 138 -3.00 15.61 -4.05
CA GLN A 138 -4.39 15.48 -4.46
C GLN A 138 -5.34 15.88 -3.34
N LEU A 139 -5.15 15.38 -2.13
CA LEU A 139 -5.97 15.71 -0.96
C LEU A 139 -5.90 17.21 -0.62
N ALA A 140 -4.72 17.82 -0.74
CA ALA A 140 -4.56 19.26 -0.51
C ALA A 140 -5.28 20.13 -1.56
N ALA A 141 -5.51 19.60 -2.75
CA ALA A 141 -6.24 20.32 -3.81
C ALA A 141 -7.77 20.20 -3.68
N GLU A 142 -8.24 19.17 -2.97
CA GLU A 142 -9.67 18.88 -2.77
C GLU A 142 -10.23 19.50 -1.48
N GLY A 143 -9.37 19.87 -0.51
CA GLY A 143 -9.73 20.46 0.80
C GLY A 143 -9.44 21.91 0.89
#